data_aa26033d3b338511c7a849faaf5bb04f
#
_entry.id   aa26033d3b338511c7a849faaf5bb04f
#
_cell.length_a   1.000
_cell.length_b   1.000
_cell.length_c   1.000
_cell.angle_alpha   90.00
_cell.angle_beta   90.00
_cell.angle_gamma   90.00
#
_symmetry.space_group_name_H-M   'P 1'
#
loop_
_entity.id
_entity.type
_entity.pdbx_description
1 polymer ?
#
loop_
_entity_poly.entity_id
_entity_poly.type
_entity_poly.pdbx_seq_one_letter_code
_entity_poly.pdbx_strand_id
1 'polypeptide(L)'
;KKEWVEKRRPELLRLFETQIYGKAPVRSKDLHFRLLNEDREALGGLATRKEVAVYLTKDEKHYLTVLMYLPNRRKGTVPMFFGINFKGNHAIHPDEGITFPSEERMIAYGRKRMFPRGSAASRWPVEMLMEHGYGLATFYRGDIDPDFDDGFQNGVHPLYYKKGQTRPAEDEWGTLAAWAWGMSCAMDYFETDKDIDAKRIAIFGHSRLGKTTLWAGAIDPRFALVISNDSGCGGAALSRRKFGETVRAVNCQFTHWFCRNFWQYNDKEDTLPVDQHELIALMAPRPVYIASAEEDRWADPKGEFLSGVYASPVYELFGLPGLPVKEMPAVNQPVLSGTIGYHIRSGKHDINLYD
;
A
#
# COMPACT_ATOMS: atom_id res chain seq x y z
N LYS A 1 -21.23 -11.52 13.85
CA LYS A 1 -19.78 -11.50 14.04
C LYS A 1 -19.14 -12.86 13.76
N LYS A 2 -19.57 -13.96 14.41
CA LYS A 2 -18.99 -15.30 14.19
C LYS A 2 -19.04 -15.71 12.72
N GLU A 3 -20.20 -15.59 12.09
CA GLU A 3 -20.40 -15.91 10.66
C GLU A 3 -19.49 -15.04 9.74
N TRP A 4 -19.33 -13.77 10.06
CA TRP A 4 -18.38 -12.89 9.35
C TRP A 4 -16.96 -13.44 9.42
N VAL A 5 -16.46 -13.70 10.63
CA VAL A 5 -15.06 -14.11 10.85
C VAL A 5 -14.76 -15.49 10.24
N GLU A 6 -15.67 -16.46 10.42
CA GLU A 6 -15.43 -17.86 10.08
C GLU A 6 -15.81 -18.22 8.64
N LYS A 7 -16.71 -17.45 8.01
CA LYS A 7 -17.22 -17.78 6.67
C LYS A 7 -17.07 -16.63 5.67
N ARG A 8 -17.72 -15.46 5.93
CA ARG A 8 -17.82 -14.42 4.89
C ARG A 8 -16.49 -13.73 4.63
N ARG A 9 -15.74 -13.38 5.67
CA ARG A 9 -14.42 -12.76 5.49
C ARG A 9 -13.44 -13.63 4.67
N PRO A 10 -13.24 -14.93 4.98
CA PRO A 10 -12.41 -15.82 4.16
C PRO A 10 -12.92 -15.98 2.72
N GLU A 11 -14.25 -16.02 2.53
CA GLU A 11 -14.85 -16.08 1.20
C GLU A 11 -14.52 -14.82 0.37
N LEU A 12 -14.74 -13.64 0.94
CA LEU A 12 -14.43 -12.36 0.30
C LEU A 12 -12.95 -12.24 -0.03
N LEU A 13 -12.08 -12.58 0.93
CA LEU A 13 -10.64 -12.56 0.71
C LEU A 13 -10.26 -13.43 -0.50
N ARG A 14 -10.78 -14.65 -0.57
CA ARG A 14 -10.56 -15.54 -1.71
C ARG A 14 -11.08 -14.97 -3.02
N LEU A 15 -12.24 -14.29 -3.01
CA LEU A 15 -12.80 -13.66 -4.22
C LEU A 15 -11.90 -12.53 -4.71
N PHE A 16 -11.43 -11.65 -3.82
CA PHE A 16 -10.46 -10.61 -4.18
C PHE A 16 -9.15 -11.20 -4.70
N GLU A 17 -8.63 -12.25 -4.06
CA GLU A 17 -7.42 -12.95 -4.52
C GLU A 17 -7.59 -13.56 -5.89
N THR A 18 -8.73 -14.22 -6.18
CA THR A 18 -8.87 -14.98 -7.43
C THR A 18 -9.42 -14.16 -8.59
N GLN A 19 -10.10 -13.04 -8.31
CA GLN A 19 -10.85 -12.29 -9.31
C GLN A 19 -10.28 -10.89 -9.59
N ILE A 20 -9.48 -10.32 -8.68
CA ILE A 20 -9.02 -8.95 -8.81
C ILE A 20 -7.49 -8.84 -8.69
N TYR A 21 -6.91 -9.13 -7.52
CA TYR A 21 -5.49 -8.89 -7.27
C TYR A 21 -4.58 -10.05 -7.70
N GLY A 22 -5.09 -11.27 -7.65
CA GLY A 22 -4.34 -12.50 -7.86
C GLY A 22 -3.69 -13.02 -6.58
N LYS A 23 -3.53 -14.34 -6.52
CA LYS A 23 -2.93 -15.06 -5.39
C LYS A 23 -1.42 -14.85 -5.36
N ALA A 24 -0.91 -14.23 -4.33
CA ALA A 24 0.51 -14.16 -4.06
C ALA A 24 1.02 -15.49 -3.43
N PRO A 25 2.29 -15.86 -3.67
CA PRO A 25 2.87 -17.04 -3.03
C PRO A 25 3.06 -16.83 -1.52
N VAL A 26 3.18 -17.93 -0.80
CA VAL A 26 3.64 -17.88 0.60
C VAL A 26 5.07 -17.32 0.63
N ARG A 27 5.36 -16.47 1.60
CA ARG A 27 6.69 -15.89 1.77
C ARG A 27 7.75 -16.99 1.93
N SER A 28 8.90 -16.76 1.32
CA SER A 28 10.02 -17.71 1.39
C SER A 28 10.50 -17.90 2.85
N LYS A 29 10.87 -19.12 3.18
CA LYS A 29 11.58 -19.44 4.45
C LYS A 29 13.02 -18.91 4.46
N ASP A 30 13.54 -18.55 3.29
CA ASP A 30 14.89 -17.98 3.12
C ASP A 30 14.90 -16.46 3.35
N LEU A 31 13.74 -15.85 3.66
CA LEU A 31 13.64 -14.42 3.98
C LEU A 31 14.54 -14.10 5.18
N HIS A 32 15.44 -13.13 4.98
CA HIS A 32 16.35 -12.68 6.04
C HIS A 32 16.69 -11.20 5.87
N PHE A 33 17.29 -10.61 6.89
CA PHE A 33 17.47 -9.17 6.98
C PHE A 33 18.92 -8.80 7.24
N ARG A 34 19.38 -7.69 6.65
CA ARG A 34 20.69 -7.13 6.91
C ARG A 34 20.61 -5.61 7.03
N LEU A 35 21.13 -5.08 8.12
CA LEU A 35 21.35 -3.64 8.25
C LEU A 35 22.46 -3.23 7.26
N LEU A 36 22.14 -2.32 6.34
CA LEU A 36 23.07 -1.82 5.33
C LEU A 36 23.74 -0.53 5.80
N ASN A 37 22.98 0.36 6.44
CA ASN A 37 23.44 1.66 6.90
C ASN A 37 22.64 2.09 8.13
N GLU A 38 23.30 2.71 9.11
CA GLU A 38 22.68 3.36 10.27
C GLU A 38 23.40 4.67 10.53
N ASP A 39 22.63 5.73 10.74
CA ASP A 39 23.10 7.02 11.21
C ASP A 39 22.17 7.50 12.33
N ARG A 40 22.74 7.61 13.55
CA ARG A 40 21.99 7.99 14.74
C ARG A 40 21.87 9.50 14.93
N GLU A 41 22.58 10.26 14.13
CA GLU A 41 22.59 11.73 14.15
C GLU A 41 21.93 12.32 12.89
N ALA A 42 21.18 11.51 12.15
CA ALA A 42 20.48 11.95 10.95
C ALA A 42 19.55 13.14 11.25
N LEU A 43 19.38 14.01 10.27
CA LEU A 43 18.56 15.23 10.36
C LEU A 43 18.99 16.13 11.54
N GLY A 44 20.31 16.28 11.76
CA GLY A 44 20.84 17.09 12.84
C GLY A 44 20.55 16.54 14.25
N GLY A 45 20.50 15.22 14.38
CA GLY A 45 20.22 14.54 15.64
C GLY A 45 18.73 14.36 15.95
N LEU A 46 17.83 14.77 15.05
CA LEU A 46 16.38 14.59 15.20
C LEU A 46 15.99 13.11 15.10
N ALA A 47 16.67 12.34 14.25
CA ALA A 47 16.31 10.97 13.93
C ALA A 47 17.52 10.03 13.86
N THR A 48 17.24 8.74 14.08
CA THR A 48 18.09 7.64 13.62
C THR A 48 17.58 7.19 12.25
N ARG A 49 18.43 7.30 11.20
CA ARG A 49 18.15 6.71 9.89
C ARG A 49 18.71 5.30 9.83
N LYS A 50 17.93 4.35 9.32
CA LYS A 50 18.35 2.97 9.01
C LYS A 50 18.00 2.63 7.57
N GLU A 51 18.88 1.93 6.88
CA GLU A 51 18.59 1.25 5.63
C GLU A 51 18.82 -0.25 5.81
N VAL A 52 17.80 -1.05 5.53
CA VAL A 52 17.80 -2.49 5.76
C VAL A 52 17.44 -3.22 4.48
N ALA A 53 18.28 -4.16 4.08
CA ALA A 53 17.92 -5.11 3.03
C ALA A 53 17.03 -6.21 3.61
N VAL A 54 15.90 -6.43 2.97
CA VAL A 54 15.01 -7.58 3.18
C VAL A 54 15.23 -8.51 1.99
N TYR A 55 16.05 -9.53 2.18
CA TYR A 55 16.40 -10.49 1.14
C TYR A 55 15.26 -11.49 0.96
N LEU A 56 14.83 -11.66 -0.29
CA LEU A 56 13.73 -12.53 -0.69
C LEU A 56 14.23 -13.93 -1.04
N THR A 57 15.52 -14.06 -1.33
CA THR A 57 16.17 -15.30 -1.77
C THR A 57 17.46 -15.53 -1.00
N LYS A 58 17.84 -16.81 -0.85
CA LYS A 58 19.07 -17.21 -0.15
C LYS A 58 20.35 -16.71 -0.82
N ASP A 59 20.32 -16.51 -2.14
CA ASP A 59 21.49 -16.01 -2.91
C ASP A 59 21.65 -14.49 -2.84
N GLU A 60 20.77 -13.80 -2.10
CA GLU A 60 20.79 -12.36 -1.84
C GLU A 60 20.68 -11.46 -3.10
N LYS A 61 20.31 -12.01 -4.24
CA LYS A 61 20.19 -11.23 -5.48
C LYS A 61 18.91 -10.39 -5.53
N HIS A 62 17.85 -10.88 -4.90
CA HIS A 62 16.55 -10.22 -4.88
C HIS A 62 16.26 -9.72 -3.46
N TYR A 63 16.18 -8.41 -3.30
CA TYR A 63 15.87 -7.77 -2.02
C TYR A 63 15.20 -6.42 -2.23
N LEU A 64 14.42 -6.00 -1.26
CA LEU A 64 13.96 -4.63 -1.14
C LEU A 64 14.79 -3.91 -0.08
N THR A 65 14.98 -2.60 -0.25
CA THR A 65 15.68 -1.76 0.73
C THR A 65 14.67 -0.93 1.49
N VAL A 66 14.46 -1.26 2.76
CA VAL A 66 13.63 -0.46 3.66
C VAL A 66 14.47 0.68 4.21
N LEU A 67 14.08 1.91 3.87
CA LEU A 67 14.57 3.13 4.51
C LEU A 67 13.66 3.48 5.68
N MET A 68 14.24 3.79 6.83
CA MET A 68 13.50 4.18 8.02
C MET A 68 14.12 5.42 8.68
N TYR A 69 13.25 6.27 9.21
CA TYR A 69 13.59 7.31 10.16
C TYR A 69 12.85 7.06 11.46
N LEU A 70 13.57 7.04 12.57
CA LEU A 70 13.03 6.82 13.92
C LEU A 70 13.39 8.02 14.78
N PRO A 71 12.43 8.68 15.47
CA PRO A 71 12.73 9.87 16.29
C PRO A 71 13.70 9.52 17.42
N ASN A 72 14.72 10.35 17.65
CA ASN A 72 15.68 10.17 18.73
C ASN A 72 15.08 10.55 20.09
N ARG A 73 14.12 11.48 20.12
CA ARG A 73 13.37 11.83 21.34
C ARG A 73 12.25 10.83 21.58
N ARG A 74 12.62 9.60 21.97
CA ARG A 74 11.65 8.53 22.23
C ARG A 74 11.87 7.86 23.59
N LYS A 75 10.79 7.34 24.17
CA LYS A 75 10.83 6.42 25.32
C LYS A 75 10.30 5.06 24.84
N GLY A 76 11.20 4.11 24.62
CA GLY A 76 10.82 2.75 24.15
C GLY A 76 10.64 2.65 22.63
N THR A 77 9.80 1.71 22.21
CA THR A 77 9.51 1.41 20.81
C THR A 77 8.63 2.46 20.14
N VAL A 78 8.81 2.67 18.85
CA VAL A 78 8.20 3.75 18.08
C VAL A 78 7.07 3.24 17.18
N PRO A 79 5.85 3.82 17.25
CA PRO A 79 4.83 3.58 16.23
C PRO A 79 5.26 4.17 14.89
N MET A 80 4.93 3.53 13.78
CA MET A 80 5.42 3.96 12.47
C MET A 80 4.31 4.14 11.44
N PHE A 81 4.53 5.11 10.55
CA PHE A 81 3.90 5.16 9.25
C PHE A 81 4.78 4.43 8.23
N PHE A 82 4.18 3.56 7.44
CA PHE A 82 4.87 2.77 6.43
C PHE A 82 4.15 2.85 5.09
N GLY A 83 4.84 3.30 4.06
CA GLY A 83 4.31 3.40 2.70
C GLY A 83 5.36 3.05 1.65
N ILE A 84 4.89 2.62 0.46
CA ILE A 84 5.77 2.38 -0.69
C ILE A 84 5.96 3.68 -1.46
N ASN A 85 7.15 3.92 -2.00
CA ASN A 85 7.43 5.13 -2.77
C ASN A 85 7.53 4.88 -4.28
N PHE A 86 7.26 5.94 -5.08
CA PHE A 86 7.22 5.90 -6.53
C PHE A 86 8.58 6.09 -7.21
N LYS A 87 9.53 6.77 -6.52
CA LYS A 87 10.70 7.35 -7.20
C LYS A 87 12.05 6.80 -6.72
N GLY A 88 12.04 6.00 -5.67
CA GLY A 88 13.22 5.50 -4.97
C GLY A 88 13.42 6.19 -3.63
N ASN A 89 14.07 5.51 -2.70
CA ASN A 89 14.24 5.99 -1.33
C ASN A 89 14.96 7.35 -1.25
N HIS A 90 15.95 7.57 -2.11
CA HIS A 90 16.67 8.85 -2.20
C HIS A 90 15.79 10.04 -2.60
N ALA A 91 14.64 9.78 -3.21
CA ALA A 91 13.75 10.85 -3.68
C ALA A 91 12.81 11.37 -2.58
N ILE A 92 12.63 10.64 -1.47
CA ILE A 92 11.67 11.04 -0.43
C ILE A 92 12.17 12.20 0.45
N HIS A 93 13.49 12.36 0.55
CA HIS A 93 14.11 13.39 1.40
C HIS A 93 15.46 13.84 0.81
N PRO A 94 15.88 15.11 1.00
CA PRO A 94 17.18 15.60 0.53
C PRO A 94 18.39 15.08 1.33
N ASP A 95 18.19 14.35 2.43
CA ASP A 95 19.27 13.76 3.24
C ASP A 95 20.28 13.00 2.37
N GLU A 96 21.55 13.49 2.38
CA GLU A 96 22.63 12.93 1.59
C GLU A 96 23.04 11.52 2.00
N GLY A 97 22.72 11.12 3.21
CA GLY A 97 23.01 9.80 3.74
C GLY A 97 22.10 8.69 3.22
N ILE A 98 20.99 9.00 2.53
CA ILE A 98 20.18 7.98 1.86
C ILE A 98 20.94 7.44 0.65
N THR A 99 21.09 6.12 0.57
CA THR A 99 21.81 5.46 -0.51
C THR A 99 21.07 5.57 -1.86
N PHE A 100 21.79 5.88 -2.94
CA PHE A 100 21.26 5.73 -4.29
C PHE A 100 21.27 4.25 -4.71
N PRO A 101 20.27 3.79 -5.48
CA PRO A 101 20.33 2.47 -6.07
C PRO A 101 21.50 2.35 -7.04
N SER A 102 22.10 1.16 -7.16
CA SER A 102 23.15 0.90 -8.15
C SER A 102 22.60 1.03 -9.58
N GLU A 103 23.51 1.23 -10.55
CA GLU A 103 23.15 1.31 -11.96
C GLU A 103 22.46 0.02 -12.45
N GLU A 104 22.92 -1.15 -11.99
CA GLU A 104 22.31 -2.45 -12.29
C GLU A 104 20.84 -2.51 -11.82
N ARG A 105 20.57 -2.03 -10.60
CA ARG A 105 19.19 -1.95 -10.09
C ARG A 105 18.35 -0.97 -10.89
N MET A 106 18.92 0.13 -11.33
CA MET A 106 18.24 1.09 -12.19
C MET A 106 17.78 0.46 -13.50
N ILE A 107 18.64 -0.36 -14.13
CA ILE A 107 18.30 -1.11 -15.34
C ILE A 107 17.18 -2.11 -15.06
N ALA A 108 17.27 -2.86 -13.97
CA ALA A 108 16.22 -3.79 -13.55
C ALA A 108 14.86 -3.10 -13.31
N TYR A 109 14.86 -1.84 -12.85
CA TYR A 109 13.65 -1.04 -12.70
C TYR A 109 13.10 -0.50 -14.04
N GLY A 110 13.75 -0.79 -15.17
CA GLY A 110 13.39 -0.24 -16.49
C GLY A 110 13.62 1.26 -16.62
N ARG A 111 14.54 1.85 -15.85
CA ARG A 111 14.78 3.29 -15.82
C ARG A 111 16.06 3.67 -16.56
N LYS A 112 15.94 4.72 -17.36
CA LYS A 112 17.10 5.35 -18.03
C LYS A 112 17.77 6.43 -17.18
N ARG A 113 17.10 6.95 -16.15
CA ARG A 113 17.58 8.05 -15.28
C ARG A 113 17.02 7.90 -13.89
N MET A 114 17.81 8.25 -12.88
CA MET A 114 17.31 8.42 -11.50
C MET A 114 16.51 9.72 -11.38
N PHE A 115 15.54 9.71 -10.50
CA PHE A 115 14.94 10.95 -10.02
C PHE A 115 15.95 11.70 -9.14
N PRO A 116 15.93 13.04 -9.12
CA PRO A 116 16.78 13.80 -8.21
C PRO A 116 16.47 13.45 -6.73
N ARG A 117 17.52 13.54 -5.90
CA ARG A 117 17.39 13.42 -4.46
C ARG A 117 16.36 14.43 -3.94
N GLY A 118 15.49 14.02 -3.00
CA GLY A 118 14.47 14.87 -2.42
C GLY A 118 13.35 15.33 -3.35
N SER A 119 13.29 14.83 -4.60
CA SER A 119 12.30 15.28 -5.60
C SER A 119 10.85 14.89 -5.29
N ALA A 120 10.61 14.16 -4.24
CA ALA A 120 9.28 13.81 -3.73
C ALA A 120 9.09 14.25 -2.25
N ALA A 121 9.99 15.05 -1.68
CA ALA A 121 9.98 15.41 -0.26
C ALA A 121 8.66 16.08 0.19
N SER A 122 7.97 16.81 -0.69
CA SER A 122 6.67 17.41 -0.39
C SER A 122 5.57 16.40 -0.02
N ARG A 123 5.76 15.12 -0.37
CA ARG A 123 4.84 14.00 -0.06
C ARG A 123 5.26 13.19 1.16
N TRP A 124 6.40 13.50 1.76
CA TRP A 124 7.04 12.71 2.81
C TRP A 124 7.49 13.62 3.96
N PRO A 125 6.59 13.98 4.88
CA PRO A 125 6.88 14.94 5.96
C PRO A 125 7.71 14.28 7.08
N VAL A 126 8.96 13.93 6.78
CA VAL A 126 9.84 13.16 7.67
C VAL A 126 10.00 13.86 9.03
N GLU A 127 10.42 15.11 9.02
CA GLU A 127 10.68 15.87 10.24
C GLU A 127 9.42 16.04 11.09
N MET A 128 8.29 16.35 10.45
CA MET A 128 7.01 16.49 11.15
C MET A 128 6.64 15.21 11.90
N LEU A 129 6.79 14.05 11.27
CA LEU A 129 6.53 12.76 11.92
C LEU A 129 7.47 12.51 13.08
N MET A 130 8.78 12.82 12.92
CA MET A 130 9.77 12.68 13.99
C MET A 130 9.44 13.57 15.20
N GLU A 131 9.04 14.83 14.96
CA GLU A 131 8.64 15.77 15.99
C GLU A 131 7.40 15.33 16.77
N HIS A 132 6.50 14.61 16.10
CA HIS A 132 5.31 14.03 16.72
C HIS A 132 5.52 12.63 17.32
N GLY A 133 6.75 12.12 17.30
CA GLY A 133 7.12 10.85 17.92
C GLY A 133 6.75 9.61 17.11
N TYR A 134 6.50 9.77 15.81
CA TYR A 134 6.26 8.67 14.87
C TYR A 134 7.49 8.39 14.03
N GLY A 135 7.77 7.11 13.77
CA GLY A 135 8.72 6.70 12.75
C GLY A 135 8.09 6.73 11.35
N LEU A 136 8.95 6.78 10.34
CA LEU A 136 8.58 6.64 8.94
C LEU A 136 9.40 5.52 8.31
N ALA A 137 8.74 4.63 7.57
CA ALA A 137 9.41 3.61 6.77
C ALA A 137 8.91 3.65 5.32
N THR A 138 9.79 3.34 4.38
CA THR A 138 9.46 3.19 2.97
C THR A 138 10.42 2.26 2.25
N PHE A 139 9.96 1.66 1.15
CA PHE A 139 10.81 1.08 0.13
C PHE A 139 10.33 1.47 -1.27
N TYR A 140 11.20 1.32 -2.24
CA TYR A 140 10.85 1.60 -3.63
C TYR A 140 10.06 0.44 -4.25
N ARG A 141 8.89 0.72 -4.84
CA ARG A 141 8.02 -0.31 -5.46
C ARG A 141 8.75 -1.20 -6.47
N GLY A 142 9.68 -0.61 -7.24
CA GLY A 142 10.46 -1.35 -8.25
C GLY A 142 11.43 -2.35 -7.66
N ASP A 143 11.70 -2.34 -6.35
CA ASP A 143 12.48 -3.40 -5.69
C ASP A 143 11.72 -4.73 -5.69
N ILE A 144 10.40 -4.70 -5.85
CA ILE A 144 9.53 -5.88 -5.91
C ILE A 144 9.13 -6.16 -7.35
N ASP A 145 8.53 -5.18 -8.02
CA ASP A 145 8.06 -5.33 -9.40
C ASP A 145 8.03 -3.98 -10.11
N PRO A 146 8.56 -3.88 -11.33
CA PRO A 146 8.53 -2.62 -12.09
C PRO A 146 7.10 -2.26 -12.47
N ASP A 147 6.81 -0.94 -12.58
CA ASP A 147 5.48 -0.46 -12.92
C ASP A 147 5.34 -0.24 -14.44
N PHE A 148 5.52 -1.30 -15.18
CA PHE A 148 5.24 -1.39 -16.61
C PHE A 148 5.05 -2.87 -17.00
N ASP A 149 4.31 -3.11 -18.07
CA ASP A 149 4.09 -4.46 -18.56
C ASP A 149 5.34 -4.97 -19.28
N ASP A 150 6.11 -5.79 -18.61
CA ASP A 150 7.27 -6.52 -19.12
C ASP A 150 6.99 -8.02 -19.29
N GLY A 151 5.72 -8.41 -19.21
CA GLY A 151 5.31 -9.82 -19.17
C GLY A 151 5.71 -10.50 -17.86
N PHE A 152 5.94 -9.74 -16.78
CA PHE A 152 6.35 -10.21 -15.45
C PHE A 152 7.70 -10.95 -15.46
N GLN A 153 8.69 -10.38 -16.17
CA GLN A 153 10.02 -10.98 -16.33
C GLN A 153 11.09 -10.35 -15.41
N ASN A 154 10.91 -9.10 -14.95
CA ASN A 154 11.95 -8.33 -14.25
C ASN A 154 11.68 -8.10 -12.74
N GLY A 155 10.60 -8.60 -12.19
CA GLY A 155 10.25 -8.48 -10.77
C GLY A 155 10.45 -9.77 -10.00
N VAL A 156 9.68 -9.91 -8.94
CA VAL A 156 9.71 -11.10 -8.08
C VAL A 156 8.97 -12.30 -8.68
N HIS A 157 8.13 -12.10 -9.69
CA HIS A 157 7.30 -13.15 -10.26
C HIS A 157 8.10 -14.38 -10.73
N PRO A 158 9.24 -14.20 -11.48
CA PRO A 158 10.03 -15.34 -11.94
C PRO A 158 10.57 -16.23 -10.83
N LEU A 159 10.77 -15.70 -9.62
CA LEU A 159 11.26 -16.46 -8.47
C LEU A 159 10.28 -17.56 -8.02
N TYR A 160 9.01 -17.42 -8.38
CA TYR A 160 7.93 -18.28 -7.95
C TYR A 160 7.28 -19.08 -9.11
N TYR A 161 7.83 -18.96 -10.32
CA TYR A 161 7.32 -19.72 -11.47
C TYR A 161 7.54 -21.22 -11.30
N LYS A 162 6.51 -21.99 -11.61
CA LYS A 162 6.60 -23.44 -11.73
C LYS A 162 7.38 -23.81 -12.99
N LYS A 163 7.87 -25.06 -13.04
CA LYS A 163 8.59 -25.55 -14.22
C LYS A 163 7.79 -25.34 -15.50
N GLY A 164 8.34 -24.60 -16.44
CA GLY A 164 7.72 -24.26 -17.73
C GLY A 164 6.76 -23.07 -17.70
N GLN A 165 6.53 -22.45 -16.54
CA GLN A 165 5.76 -21.22 -16.42
C GLN A 165 6.63 -20.03 -16.81
N THR A 166 6.09 -19.09 -17.59
CA THR A 166 6.80 -17.88 -18.06
C THR A 166 6.05 -16.60 -17.70
N ARG A 167 4.85 -16.71 -17.11
CA ARG A 167 4.02 -15.61 -16.63
C ARG A 167 3.04 -16.11 -15.57
N PRO A 168 2.48 -15.24 -14.73
CA PRO A 168 1.41 -15.63 -13.81
C PRO A 168 0.23 -16.28 -14.52
N ALA A 169 -0.39 -17.26 -13.88
CA ALA A 169 -1.68 -17.80 -14.31
C ALA A 169 -2.79 -16.74 -14.12
N GLU A 170 -3.98 -17.01 -14.65
CA GLU A 170 -5.08 -16.04 -14.70
C GLU A 170 -5.53 -15.56 -13.30
N ASP A 171 -5.40 -16.40 -12.28
CA ASP A 171 -5.73 -16.12 -10.88
C ASP A 171 -4.50 -15.89 -9.99
N GLU A 172 -3.30 -15.89 -10.56
CA GLU A 172 -2.06 -15.55 -9.84
C GLU A 172 -1.80 -14.04 -9.89
N TRP A 173 -0.98 -13.59 -8.97
CA TRP A 173 -0.75 -12.20 -8.62
C TRP A 173 -0.32 -11.29 -9.76
N GLY A 174 -0.94 -10.10 -9.81
CA GLY A 174 -0.46 -8.96 -10.58
C GLY A 174 0.50 -8.10 -9.75
N THR A 175 0.98 -7.03 -10.35
CA THR A 175 1.98 -6.12 -9.74
C THR A 175 1.49 -5.49 -8.42
N LEU A 176 0.19 -5.11 -8.31
CA LEU A 176 -0.33 -4.54 -7.07
C LEU A 176 -0.29 -5.56 -5.92
N ALA A 177 -0.60 -6.82 -6.20
CA ALA A 177 -0.50 -7.89 -5.21
C ALA A 177 0.97 -8.19 -4.85
N ALA A 178 1.89 -8.10 -5.81
CA ALA A 178 3.32 -8.26 -5.54
C ALA A 178 3.84 -7.15 -4.63
N TRP A 179 3.46 -5.89 -4.86
CA TRP A 179 3.82 -4.79 -3.96
C TRP A 179 3.23 -4.96 -2.55
N ALA A 180 1.98 -5.39 -2.43
CA ALA A 180 1.35 -5.69 -1.14
C ALA A 180 2.06 -6.85 -0.41
N TRP A 181 2.45 -7.88 -1.13
CA TRP A 181 3.27 -8.96 -0.61
C TRP A 181 4.64 -8.46 -0.11
N GLY A 182 5.28 -7.53 -0.83
CA GLY A 182 6.51 -6.85 -0.40
C GLY A 182 6.33 -6.07 0.90
N MET A 183 5.17 -5.43 1.11
CA MET A 183 4.84 -4.77 2.38
C MET A 183 4.81 -5.78 3.54
N SER A 184 4.25 -6.97 3.32
CA SER A 184 4.27 -8.03 4.34
C SER A 184 5.68 -8.57 4.62
N CYS A 185 6.57 -8.61 3.62
CA CYS A 185 7.98 -8.96 3.84
C CYS A 185 8.71 -7.90 4.70
N ALA A 186 8.42 -6.62 4.49
CA ALA A 186 8.95 -5.56 5.34
C ALA A 186 8.38 -5.64 6.78
N MET A 187 7.10 -6.01 6.92
CA MET A 187 6.47 -6.22 8.23
C MET A 187 7.15 -7.35 9.01
N ASP A 188 7.59 -8.42 8.34
CA ASP A 188 8.36 -9.50 8.98
C ASP A 188 9.67 -8.96 9.61
N TYR A 189 10.33 -7.97 8.96
CA TYR A 189 11.48 -7.28 9.54
C TYR A 189 11.09 -6.41 10.74
N PHE A 190 10.00 -5.63 10.64
CA PHE A 190 9.59 -4.73 11.73
C PHE A 190 9.32 -5.46 13.04
N GLU A 191 8.87 -6.71 12.99
CA GLU A 191 8.70 -7.56 14.19
C GLU A 191 10.02 -7.95 14.86
N THR A 192 11.16 -7.81 14.17
CA THR A 192 12.49 -8.15 14.70
C THR A 192 13.26 -6.94 15.22
N ASP A 193 12.91 -5.71 14.79
CA ASP A 193 13.63 -4.50 15.19
C ASP A 193 13.14 -3.98 16.55
N LYS A 194 14.08 -3.89 17.50
CA LYS A 194 13.81 -3.52 18.91
C LYS A 194 13.38 -2.07 19.11
N ASP A 195 13.61 -1.22 18.12
CA ASP A 195 13.25 0.20 18.17
C ASP A 195 11.81 0.44 17.70
N ILE A 196 11.17 -0.55 17.05
CA ILE A 196 9.87 -0.44 16.39
C ILE A 196 8.77 -1.06 17.25
N ASP A 197 7.64 -0.36 17.38
CA ASP A 197 6.40 -0.97 17.87
C ASP A 197 5.64 -1.62 16.72
N ALA A 198 5.94 -2.88 16.45
CA ALA A 198 5.34 -3.64 15.37
C ALA A 198 3.81 -3.80 15.49
N LYS A 199 3.23 -3.53 16.67
CA LYS A 199 1.77 -3.55 16.87
C LYS A 199 1.09 -2.22 16.48
N ARG A 200 1.87 -1.19 16.21
CA ARG A 200 1.39 0.15 15.83
C ARG A 200 1.99 0.63 14.51
N ILE A 201 1.90 -0.21 13.48
CA ILE A 201 2.29 0.14 12.12
C ILE A 201 1.05 0.59 11.35
N ALA A 202 1.00 1.87 10.99
CA ALA A 202 0.02 2.43 10.07
C ALA A 202 0.57 2.35 8.64
N ILE A 203 -0.15 1.71 7.73
CA ILE A 203 0.24 1.70 6.32
C ILE A 203 -0.53 2.74 5.53
N PHE A 204 0.15 3.40 4.58
CA PHE A 204 -0.46 4.41 3.74
C PHE A 204 0.01 4.32 2.28
N GLY A 205 -0.83 4.79 1.38
CA GLY A 205 -0.48 4.85 -0.03
C GLY A 205 -1.36 5.81 -0.82
N HIS A 206 -0.77 6.38 -1.86
CA HIS A 206 -1.42 7.29 -2.79
C HIS A 206 -1.64 6.62 -4.14
N SER A 207 -2.80 6.87 -4.77
CA SER A 207 -3.09 6.41 -6.13
C SER A 207 -3.02 4.87 -6.22
N ARG A 208 -2.29 4.30 -7.18
CA ARG A 208 -2.05 2.85 -7.30
C ARG A 208 -1.43 2.23 -6.05
N LEU A 209 -0.63 3.00 -5.30
CA LEU A 209 -0.10 2.52 -4.02
C LEU A 209 -1.15 2.58 -2.89
N GLY A 210 -2.20 3.39 -3.03
CA GLY A 210 -3.39 3.32 -2.19
C GLY A 210 -4.19 2.03 -2.41
N LYS A 211 -4.36 1.60 -3.69
CA LYS A 211 -4.93 0.29 -4.04
C LYS A 211 -4.11 -0.84 -3.40
N THR A 212 -2.77 -0.77 -3.53
CA THR A 212 -1.82 -1.72 -2.92
C THR A 212 -1.97 -1.77 -1.40
N THR A 213 -2.06 -0.60 -0.75
CA THR A 213 -2.16 -0.48 0.70
C THR A 213 -3.46 -1.10 1.24
N LEU A 214 -4.59 -0.89 0.56
CA LEU A 214 -5.84 -1.55 0.93
C LEU A 214 -5.73 -3.07 0.81
N TRP A 215 -5.12 -3.57 -0.26
CA TRP A 215 -4.91 -5.00 -0.42
C TRP A 215 -3.94 -5.57 0.64
N ALA A 216 -2.84 -4.88 0.91
CA ALA A 216 -1.90 -5.26 1.98
C ALA A 216 -2.60 -5.33 3.35
N GLY A 217 -3.44 -4.34 3.67
CA GLY A 217 -4.23 -4.35 4.89
C GLY A 217 -5.23 -5.51 4.98
N ALA A 218 -5.82 -5.93 3.85
CA ALA A 218 -6.75 -7.05 3.80
C ALA A 218 -6.08 -8.40 4.05
N ILE A 219 -4.89 -8.62 3.48
CA ILE A 219 -4.15 -9.89 3.56
C ILE A 219 -3.27 -10.02 4.80
N ASP A 220 -2.82 -8.91 5.38
CA ASP A 220 -1.94 -8.92 6.56
C ASP A 220 -2.56 -8.19 7.75
N PRO A 221 -3.10 -8.93 8.73
CA PRO A 221 -3.78 -8.34 9.89
C PRO A 221 -2.84 -7.65 10.89
N ARG A 222 -1.52 -7.72 10.72
CA ARG A 222 -0.53 -7.08 11.61
C ARG A 222 -0.48 -5.56 11.45
N PHE A 223 -0.88 -5.03 10.29
CA PHE A 223 -0.99 -3.59 10.09
C PHE A 223 -2.14 -3.00 10.93
N ALA A 224 -1.82 -2.05 11.79
CA ALA A 224 -2.75 -1.53 12.78
C ALA A 224 -3.77 -0.52 12.23
N LEU A 225 -3.39 0.22 11.20
CA LEU A 225 -4.23 1.23 10.51
C LEU A 225 -3.92 1.17 9.01
N VAL A 226 -4.93 1.32 8.18
CA VAL A 226 -4.81 1.32 6.71
C VAL A 226 -5.30 2.66 6.17
N ILE A 227 -4.43 3.39 5.45
CA ILE A 227 -4.73 4.71 4.90
C ILE A 227 -4.64 4.66 3.37
N SER A 228 -5.72 4.97 2.69
CA SER A 228 -5.79 4.99 1.23
C SER A 228 -6.12 6.40 0.75
N ASN A 229 -5.25 6.98 -0.08
CA ASN A 229 -5.42 8.30 -0.64
C ASN A 229 -5.61 8.23 -2.16
N ASP A 230 -6.68 8.83 -2.68
CA ASP A 230 -7.01 8.95 -4.11
C ASP A 230 -6.83 7.63 -4.88
N SER A 231 -7.34 6.53 -4.34
CA SER A 231 -7.01 5.19 -4.86
C SER A 231 -7.91 4.70 -6.01
N GLY A 232 -9.06 5.28 -6.22
CA GLY A 232 -9.90 5.01 -7.39
C GLY A 232 -10.36 3.55 -7.55
N CYS A 233 -10.62 3.14 -8.79
CA CYS A 233 -11.06 1.80 -9.17
C CYS A 233 -10.03 0.72 -8.78
N GLY A 234 -10.50 -0.41 -8.22
CA GLY A 234 -9.61 -1.41 -7.64
C GLY A 234 -8.85 -0.92 -6.39
N GLY A 235 -9.23 0.24 -5.87
CA GLY A 235 -8.84 0.83 -4.60
C GLY A 235 -10.07 1.03 -3.72
N ALA A 236 -10.35 2.26 -3.27
CA ALA A 236 -11.51 2.54 -2.44
C ALA A 236 -12.80 2.84 -3.23
N ALA A 237 -12.72 3.24 -4.52
CA ALA A 237 -13.90 3.61 -5.29
C ALA A 237 -14.72 2.40 -5.74
N LEU A 238 -16.05 2.45 -5.54
CA LEU A 238 -16.99 1.41 -5.98
C LEU A 238 -16.92 1.21 -7.49
N SER A 239 -16.55 0.02 -7.95
CA SER A 239 -16.43 -0.32 -9.37
C SER A 239 -17.78 -0.25 -10.10
N ARG A 240 -18.88 -0.68 -9.46
CA ARG A 240 -20.22 -0.67 -10.04
C ARG A 240 -20.81 0.71 -10.29
N ARG A 241 -20.18 1.77 -9.74
CA ARG A 241 -20.57 3.15 -10.06
C ARG A 241 -20.20 3.54 -11.49
N LYS A 242 -19.21 2.89 -12.10
CA LYS A 242 -18.75 3.14 -13.49
C LYS A 242 -18.46 4.63 -13.75
N PHE A 243 -17.83 5.29 -12.77
CA PHE A 243 -17.51 6.72 -12.81
C PHE A 243 -15.99 6.92 -12.73
N GLY A 244 -15.46 7.87 -13.49
CA GLY A 244 -14.02 8.13 -13.54
C GLY A 244 -13.23 6.95 -14.10
N GLU A 245 -12.30 6.42 -13.32
CA GLU A 245 -11.53 5.21 -13.65
C GLU A 245 -12.44 3.98 -13.58
N THR A 246 -12.65 3.29 -14.70
CA THR A 246 -13.46 2.07 -14.77
C THR A 246 -12.57 0.82 -14.76
N VAL A 247 -13.15 -0.37 -14.56
CA VAL A 247 -12.42 -1.65 -14.63
C VAL A 247 -11.73 -1.80 -15.99
N ARG A 248 -12.41 -1.46 -17.09
CA ARG A 248 -11.79 -1.46 -18.41
C ARG A 248 -10.64 -0.48 -18.54
N ALA A 249 -10.83 0.74 -18.05
CA ALA A 249 -9.79 1.77 -18.13
C ALA A 249 -8.52 1.33 -17.44
N VAL A 250 -8.60 0.83 -16.21
CA VAL A 250 -7.44 0.40 -15.45
C VAL A 250 -6.77 -0.84 -16.06
N ASN A 251 -7.54 -1.82 -16.52
CA ASN A 251 -7.00 -3.03 -17.14
C ASN A 251 -6.32 -2.75 -18.49
N CYS A 252 -6.88 -1.84 -19.32
CA CYS A 252 -6.30 -1.50 -20.61
C CYS A 252 -5.07 -0.59 -20.51
N GLN A 253 -5.04 0.34 -19.52
CA GLN A 253 -3.90 1.25 -19.35
C GLN A 253 -2.75 0.62 -18.58
N PHE A 254 -3.05 -0.29 -17.66
CA PHE A 254 -2.09 -0.90 -16.74
C PHE A 254 -2.27 -2.42 -16.71
N THR A 255 -1.94 -3.05 -17.81
CA THR A 255 -2.17 -4.47 -18.09
C THR A 255 -1.55 -5.44 -17.07
N HIS A 256 -0.57 -4.96 -16.30
CA HIS A 256 0.20 -5.70 -15.29
C HIS A 256 -0.33 -5.54 -13.86
N TRP A 257 -1.23 -4.57 -13.57
CA TRP A 257 -1.59 -4.28 -12.18
C TRP A 257 -2.38 -5.38 -11.48
N PHE A 258 -3.39 -5.92 -12.15
CA PHE A 258 -4.31 -6.90 -11.60
C PHE A 258 -4.11 -8.28 -12.22
N CYS A 259 -4.68 -9.31 -11.60
CA CYS A 259 -4.68 -10.64 -12.21
C CYS A 259 -5.52 -10.70 -13.50
N ARG A 260 -5.26 -11.69 -14.34
CA ARG A 260 -5.92 -11.78 -15.64
C ARG A 260 -7.44 -12.00 -15.52
N ASN A 261 -7.89 -12.68 -14.48
CA ASN A 261 -9.32 -12.85 -14.22
C ASN A 261 -10.09 -11.53 -14.09
N PHE A 262 -9.44 -10.43 -13.66
CA PHE A 262 -10.14 -9.15 -13.55
C PHE A 262 -10.61 -8.58 -14.89
N TRP A 263 -9.98 -8.99 -15.99
CA TRP A 263 -10.29 -8.51 -17.33
C TRP A 263 -11.67 -8.94 -17.83
N GLN A 264 -12.22 -10.05 -17.34
CA GLN A 264 -13.55 -10.52 -17.72
C GLN A 264 -14.67 -9.55 -17.32
N TYR A 265 -14.38 -8.64 -16.38
CA TYR A 265 -15.30 -7.64 -15.85
C TYR A 265 -15.22 -6.28 -16.55
N ASN A 266 -14.38 -6.13 -17.59
CA ASN A 266 -14.32 -4.93 -18.42
C ASN A 266 -15.70 -4.63 -19.00
N ASP A 267 -16.24 -3.44 -18.70
CA ASP A 267 -17.61 -3.00 -19.06
C ASP A 267 -18.74 -3.91 -18.52
N LYS A 268 -18.42 -4.76 -17.53
CA LYS A 268 -19.34 -5.73 -16.92
C LYS A 268 -19.26 -5.68 -15.38
N GLU A 269 -19.00 -4.51 -14.83
CA GLU A 269 -18.81 -4.30 -13.39
C GLU A 269 -19.97 -4.82 -12.55
N ASP A 270 -21.18 -4.86 -13.11
CA ASP A 270 -22.37 -5.41 -12.43
C ASP A 270 -22.27 -6.92 -12.16
N THR A 271 -21.38 -7.62 -12.89
CA THR A 271 -21.15 -9.08 -12.74
C THR A 271 -20.01 -9.40 -11.76
N LEU A 272 -19.28 -8.39 -11.24
CA LEU A 272 -18.26 -8.62 -10.22
C LEU A 272 -18.86 -9.34 -9.01
N PRO A 273 -18.19 -10.38 -8.48
CA PRO A 273 -18.68 -11.07 -7.30
C PRO A 273 -18.52 -10.27 -6.01
N VAL A 274 -17.73 -9.20 -6.03
CA VAL A 274 -17.43 -8.29 -4.92
C VAL A 274 -17.40 -6.84 -5.40
N ASP A 275 -17.42 -5.87 -4.48
CA ASP A 275 -17.10 -4.48 -4.77
C ASP A 275 -16.28 -3.86 -3.64
N GLN A 276 -15.72 -2.68 -3.83
CA GLN A 276 -14.64 -2.12 -3.01
C GLN A 276 -15.04 -1.83 -1.56
N HIS A 277 -16.32 -1.64 -1.24
CA HIS A 277 -16.78 -1.56 0.15
C HIS A 277 -16.51 -2.86 0.94
N GLU A 278 -16.54 -4.02 0.25
CA GLU A 278 -16.20 -5.31 0.86
C GLU A 278 -14.69 -5.41 1.11
N LEU A 279 -13.84 -4.80 0.26
CA LEU A 279 -12.41 -4.67 0.53
C LEU A 279 -12.16 -3.85 1.80
N ILE A 280 -12.82 -2.70 1.95
CA ILE A 280 -12.75 -1.89 3.19
C ILE A 280 -13.21 -2.70 4.39
N ALA A 281 -14.29 -3.46 4.26
CA ALA A 281 -14.82 -4.31 5.32
C ALA A 281 -13.86 -5.42 5.78
N LEU A 282 -12.96 -5.91 4.90
CA LEU A 282 -11.94 -6.91 5.26
C LEU A 282 -10.97 -6.43 6.34
N MET A 283 -10.80 -5.11 6.53
CA MET A 283 -9.96 -4.55 7.59
C MET A 283 -10.59 -4.67 8.99
N ALA A 284 -11.93 -4.75 9.08
CA ALA A 284 -12.61 -4.79 10.37
C ALA A 284 -12.06 -5.88 11.30
N PRO A 285 -11.80 -5.60 12.59
CA PRO A 285 -12.18 -4.39 13.35
C PRO A 285 -11.12 -3.26 13.34
N ARG A 286 -10.03 -3.38 12.55
CA ARG A 286 -8.95 -2.38 12.48
C ARG A 286 -9.44 -1.11 11.77
N PRO A 287 -8.96 0.08 12.18
CA PRO A 287 -9.34 1.33 11.55
C PRO A 287 -8.84 1.43 10.10
N VAL A 288 -9.65 2.13 9.29
CA VAL A 288 -9.34 2.50 7.91
C VAL A 288 -9.55 3.99 7.74
N TYR A 289 -8.68 4.63 7.01
CA TYR A 289 -8.84 6.02 6.62
C TYR A 289 -8.84 6.16 5.09
N ILE A 290 -9.86 6.82 4.56
CA ILE A 290 -10.02 7.04 3.13
C ILE A 290 -9.88 8.54 2.89
N ALA A 291 -8.93 8.93 2.07
CA ALA A 291 -8.62 10.30 1.72
C ALA A 291 -8.86 10.54 0.23
N SER A 292 -9.59 11.59 -0.10
CA SER A 292 -9.95 11.96 -1.47
C SER A 292 -9.62 13.43 -1.75
N ALA A 293 -9.44 13.78 -3.03
CA ALA A 293 -9.27 15.14 -3.50
C ALA A 293 -10.46 15.56 -4.38
N GLU A 294 -10.99 16.78 -4.19
CA GLU A 294 -12.21 17.26 -4.84
C GLU A 294 -12.10 17.31 -6.38
N GLU A 295 -10.94 17.71 -6.88
CA GLU A 295 -10.69 17.83 -8.32
C GLU A 295 -10.29 16.49 -8.96
N ASP A 296 -10.02 15.44 -8.18
CA ASP A 296 -9.67 14.12 -8.69
C ASP A 296 -10.91 13.28 -9.03
N ARG A 297 -11.65 13.74 -10.01
CA ARG A 297 -12.86 13.06 -10.48
C ARG A 297 -12.56 11.69 -11.11
N TRP A 298 -11.31 11.46 -11.52
CA TRP A 298 -10.86 10.16 -12.04
C TRP A 298 -10.88 9.08 -10.97
N ALA A 299 -10.47 9.40 -9.74
CA ALA A 299 -10.52 8.49 -8.60
C ALA A 299 -11.93 8.29 -8.01
N ASP A 300 -12.94 9.02 -8.46
CA ASP A 300 -14.31 8.97 -7.94
C ASP A 300 -14.42 9.19 -6.42
N PRO A 301 -14.17 10.40 -5.89
CA PRO A 301 -14.26 10.68 -4.46
C PRO A 301 -15.60 10.26 -3.83
N LYS A 302 -16.69 10.34 -4.60
CA LYS A 302 -18.01 9.89 -4.13
C LYS A 302 -18.07 8.36 -3.98
N GLY A 303 -17.45 7.64 -4.91
CA GLY A 303 -17.34 6.18 -4.84
C GLY A 303 -16.47 5.72 -3.68
N GLU A 304 -15.36 6.42 -3.41
CA GLU A 304 -14.50 6.17 -2.26
C GLU A 304 -15.23 6.41 -0.94
N PHE A 305 -15.97 7.52 -0.82
CA PHE A 305 -16.82 7.80 0.34
C PHE A 305 -17.86 6.70 0.56
N LEU A 306 -18.61 6.33 -0.48
CA LEU A 306 -19.67 5.33 -0.39
C LEU A 306 -19.15 3.95 0.01
N SER A 307 -17.92 3.59 -0.36
CA SER A 307 -17.29 2.35 0.12
C SER A 307 -17.13 2.35 1.64
N GLY A 308 -16.74 3.47 2.23
CA GLY A 308 -16.69 3.61 3.70
C GLY A 308 -18.08 3.46 4.35
N VAL A 309 -19.10 4.09 3.76
CA VAL A 309 -20.49 3.99 4.24
C VAL A 309 -20.98 2.55 4.18
N TYR A 310 -20.79 1.85 3.06
CA TYR A 310 -21.30 0.49 2.86
C TYR A 310 -20.47 -0.58 3.58
N ALA A 311 -19.23 -0.28 3.98
CA ALA A 311 -18.44 -1.15 4.85
C ALA A 311 -18.87 -1.06 6.34
N SER A 312 -19.51 0.04 6.74
CA SER A 312 -19.86 0.32 8.15
C SER A 312 -20.64 -0.78 8.86
N PRO A 313 -21.63 -1.47 8.25
CA PRO A 313 -22.36 -2.55 8.92
C PRO A 313 -21.47 -3.68 9.44
N VAL A 314 -20.30 -3.92 8.80
CA VAL A 314 -19.38 -4.94 9.28
C VAL A 314 -18.67 -4.49 10.56
N TYR A 315 -18.31 -3.22 10.69
CA TYR A 315 -17.74 -2.66 11.92
C TYR A 315 -18.74 -2.72 13.07
N GLU A 316 -20.02 -2.48 12.79
CA GLU A 316 -21.11 -2.60 13.78
C GLU A 316 -21.23 -4.03 14.35
N LEU A 317 -20.92 -5.08 13.57
CA LEU A 317 -20.83 -6.46 14.08
C LEU A 317 -19.80 -6.63 15.21
N PHE A 318 -18.79 -5.74 15.24
CA PHE A 318 -17.76 -5.74 16.28
C PHE A 318 -18.07 -4.77 17.43
N GLY A 319 -19.22 -4.06 17.37
CA GLY A 319 -19.57 -3.03 18.33
C GLY A 319 -18.83 -1.71 18.13
N LEU A 320 -18.30 -1.50 16.93
CA LEU A 320 -17.54 -0.31 16.57
C LEU A 320 -18.34 0.57 15.60
N PRO A 321 -18.28 1.91 15.73
CA PRO A 321 -18.87 2.79 14.72
C PRO A 321 -18.08 2.62 13.41
N GLY A 322 -18.77 2.45 12.28
CA GLY A 322 -18.16 2.54 10.96
C GLY A 322 -17.84 4.00 10.60
N LEU A 323 -18.18 4.42 9.38
CA LEU A 323 -18.17 5.83 8.99
C LEU A 323 -19.47 6.47 9.51
N PRO A 324 -19.41 7.43 10.45
CA PRO A 324 -20.60 7.86 11.20
C PRO A 324 -21.49 8.86 10.44
N VAL A 325 -21.26 9.04 9.16
CA VAL A 325 -22.05 9.92 8.27
C VAL A 325 -22.53 9.16 7.04
N LYS A 326 -23.73 9.49 6.54
CA LYS A 326 -24.32 8.89 5.34
C LYS A 326 -24.20 9.79 4.12
N GLU A 327 -23.94 11.06 4.34
CA GLU A 327 -23.74 12.05 3.29
C GLU A 327 -22.28 12.47 3.25
N MET A 328 -21.79 12.70 2.04
CA MET A 328 -20.40 13.10 1.83
C MET A 328 -20.15 14.45 2.53
N PRO A 329 -19.09 14.56 3.35
CA PRO A 329 -18.78 15.79 4.05
C PRO A 329 -18.42 16.91 3.06
N ALA A 330 -18.50 18.15 3.51
CA ALA A 330 -17.98 19.28 2.75
C ALA A 330 -16.45 19.18 2.61
N VAL A 331 -15.94 19.82 1.57
CA VAL A 331 -14.48 19.86 1.31
C VAL A 331 -13.75 20.45 2.52
N ASN A 332 -12.64 19.85 2.90
CA ASN A 332 -11.83 20.19 4.07
C ASN A 332 -12.57 20.03 5.42
N GLN A 333 -13.58 19.17 5.49
CA GLN A 333 -14.27 18.81 6.72
C GLN A 333 -14.10 17.31 7.01
N PRO A 334 -13.00 16.89 7.66
CA PRO A 334 -12.71 15.49 7.91
C PRO A 334 -13.67 14.86 8.90
N VAL A 335 -14.04 13.61 8.68
CA VAL A 335 -14.85 12.78 9.57
C VAL A 335 -13.93 11.78 10.27
N LEU A 336 -13.63 12.00 11.56
CA LEU A 336 -12.63 11.25 12.33
C LEU A 336 -13.26 10.48 13.51
N SER A 337 -14.57 10.62 13.77
CA SER A 337 -15.23 10.08 14.95
C SER A 337 -15.64 8.60 14.82
N GLY A 338 -15.36 7.96 13.69
CA GLY A 338 -15.62 6.54 13.44
C GLY A 338 -14.35 5.69 13.41
N THR A 339 -14.53 4.38 13.29
CA THR A 339 -13.42 3.44 13.01
C THR A 339 -13.04 3.47 11.53
N ILE A 340 -13.95 3.89 10.66
CA ILE A 340 -13.66 4.33 9.30
C ILE A 340 -13.65 5.85 9.33
N GLY A 341 -12.51 6.45 8.95
CA GLY A 341 -12.38 7.88 8.74
C GLY A 341 -12.46 8.24 7.27
N TYR A 342 -12.87 9.46 6.97
CA TYR A 342 -12.93 9.98 5.61
C TYR A 342 -12.67 11.48 5.58
N HIS A 343 -11.94 11.92 4.55
CA HIS A 343 -11.96 13.32 4.14
C HIS A 343 -12.02 13.46 2.62
N ILE A 344 -12.49 14.62 2.18
CA ILE A 344 -12.25 15.15 0.86
C ILE A 344 -11.60 16.52 1.01
N ARG A 345 -10.39 16.70 0.49
CA ARG A 345 -9.69 17.99 0.50
C ARG A 345 -9.87 18.74 -0.81
N SER A 346 -9.59 20.03 -0.78
CA SER A 346 -9.45 20.82 -2.02
C SER A 346 -8.20 20.39 -2.80
N GLY A 347 -8.25 20.55 -4.13
CA GLY A 347 -7.14 20.33 -5.04
C GLY A 347 -7.21 19.01 -5.81
N LYS A 348 -6.10 18.74 -6.51
CA LYS A 348 -5.98 17.67 -7.51
C LYS A 348 -5.44 16.37 -6.91
N HIS A 349 -5.33 15.36 -7.79
CA HIS A 349 -4.70 14.07 -7.53
C HIS A 349 -3.27 14.24 -6.99
N ASP A 350 -3.09 14.14 -5.69
CA ASP A 350 -1.81 14.23 -4.99
C ASP A 350 -1.94 13.69 -3.56
N ILE A 351 -0.83 13.58 -2.85
CA ILE A 351 -0.75 13.44 -1.41
C ILE A 351 0.09 14.59 -0.87
N ASN A 352 -0.37 15.28 0.16
CA ASN A 352 0.31 16.45 0.74
C ASN A 352 0.10 16.51 2.25
N LEU A 353 0.53 17.61 2.89
CA LEU A 353 0.47 17.77 4.35
C LEU A 353 -0.94 17.81 4.94
N TYR A 354 -1.98 17.95 4.13
CA TYR A 354 -3.36 17.88 4.62
C TYR A 354 -3.80 16.43 4.85
N ASP A 355 -3.37 15.52 3.96
CA ASP A 355 -3.72 14.12 4.00
C ASP A 355 -3.08 13.37 5.18
#